data_fa3225688c74827b44612ef542eeae20
#
_entry.id   fa3225688c74827b44612ef542eeae20
#
_cell.length_a   1.000
_cell.length_b   1.000
_cell.length_c   1.000
_cell.angle_alpha   90.00
_cell.angle_beta   90.00
_cell.angle_gamma   90.00
#
_symmetry.space_group_name_H-M   'P 1'
#
loop_
_entity.id
_entity.type
_entity.pdbx_description
1 polymer ?
#
loop_
_entity_poly.entity_id
_entity_poly.type
_entity_poly.pdbx_seq_one_letter_code
_entity_poly.pdbx_strand_id
1 'polypeptide(L)'
;MPVPDPRAADQLRRRQPMFNLPRATQMLVGINVLVHLVRVFLLPEHLDWELIATAAVIPARYSYGPGFDLPSLIAPLTFQFLHGGFLHLLLNMALLAAWGAGVERMVGPLRMVGFYLVTGMLGALAHVLIYPESMVPMLGASAGISGLFAAVLIMMRRSRAGTGSIMPLALLWIATAVITGIWGTPGTGEAVAWVAHIGGFLGGLALFPFLLPRPRRG
;
A
#
# COMPACT_ATOMS: atom_id res chain seq x y z
N MET A 1 -23.15 13.77 -41.61
CA MET A 1 -23.01 13.02 -40.34
C MET A 1 -23.89 13.74 -39.32
N PRO A 2 -24.77 13.05 -38.58
CA PRO A 2 -25.57 13.67 -37.53
C PRO A 2 -24.66 14.12 -36.37
N VAL A 3 -24.85 15.37 -35.94
CA VAL A 3 -24.12 15.90 -34.75
C VAL A 3 -24.62 15.15 -33.52
N PRO A 4 -23.73 14.58 -32.69
CA PRO A 4 -24.14 13.89 -31.47
C PRO A 4 -24.90 14.85 -30.55
N ASP A 5 -26.02 14.40 -30.01
CA ASP A 5 -26.83 15.21 -29.07
C ASP A 5 -26.00 15.53 -27.82
N PRO A 6 -25.71 16.79 -27.53
CA PRO A 6 -24.94 17.19 -26.34
C PRO A 6 -25.55 16.71 -25.02
N ARG A 7 -26.87 16.48 -24.99
CA ARG A 7 -27.59 15.97 -23.80
C ARG A 7 -27.35 14.51 -23.55
N ALA A 8 -27.11 13.70 -24.60
CA ALA A 8 -26.73 12.29 -24.44
C ALA A 8 -25.34 12.12 -23.81
N ALA A 9 -24.38 12.98 -24.19
CA ALA A 9 -23.04 13.02 -23.60
C ALA A 9 -23.05 13.44 -22.11
N ASP A 10 -23.92 14.39 -21.75
CA ASP A 10 -24.08 14.85 -20.36
C ASP A 10 -24.80 13.81 -19.47
N GLN A 11 -25.77 13.08 -20.05
CA GLN A 11 -26.43 11.97 -19.34
C GLN A 11 -25.51 10.78 -19.09
N LEU A 12 -24.56 10.48 -19.98
CA LEU A 12 -23.54 9.46 -19.78
C LEU A 12 -22.52 9.87 -18.68
N ARG A 13 -22.18 11.15 -18.58
CA ARG A 13 -21.35 11.70 -17.49
C ARG A 13 -22.05 11.61 -16.13
N ARG A 14 -23.36 11.84 -16.06
CA ARG A 14 -24.13 11.82 -14.79
C ARG A 14 -24.35 10.41 -14.21
N ARG A 15 -24.09 9.33 -14.97
CA ARG A 15 -24.28 7.95 -14.54
C ARG A 15 -23.02 7.27 -13.99
N GLN A 16 -21.89 7.98 -13.87
CA GLN A 16 -20.74 7.41 -13.20
C GLN A 16 -20.92 7.58 -11.68
N PRO A 17 -21.09 6.49 -10.91
CA PRO A 17 -21.16 6.59 -9.47
C PRO A 17 -19.87 7.21 -8.95
N MET A 18 -19.96 8.17 -8.01
CA MET A 18 -18.81 8.88 -7.42
C MET A 18 -17.78 7.94 -6.79
N PHE A 19 -18.17 6.71 -6.47
CA PHE A 19 -17.34 5.65 -5.88
C PHE A 19 -17.27 4.43 -6.82
N ASN A 20 -16.74 4.60 -8.02
CA ASN A 20 -16.44 3.47 -8.89
C ASN A 20 -14.98 3.05 -8.70
N LEU A 21 -14.70 2.30 -7.62
CA LEU A 21 -13.37 1.72 -7.42
C LEU A 21 -13.13 0.64 -8.48
N PRO A 22 -11.95 0.59 -9.11
CA PRO A 22 -11.58 -0.48 -10.03
C PRO A 22 -11.49 -1.84 -9.29
N ARG A 23 -11.67 -2.93 -10.03
CA ARG A 23 -11.88 -4.26 -9.47
C ARG A 23 -10.73 -4.76 -8.59
N ALA A 24 -9.49 -4.58 -9.00
CA ALA A 24 -8.34 -5.06 -8.22
C ALA A 24 -8.17 -4.26 -6.91
N THR A 25 -8.41 -2.95 -6.96
CA THR A 25 -8.45 -2.11 -5.75
C THR A 25 -9.56 -2.57 -4.80
N GLN A 26 -10.78 -2.85 -5.32
CA GLN A 26 -11.89 -3.39 -4.50
C GLN A 26 -11.51 -4.72 -3.87
N MET A 27 -10.89 -5.64 -4.64
CA MET A 27 -10.45 -6.94 -4.14
C MET A 27 -9.41 -6.81 -3.03
N LEU A 28 -8.39 -5.97 -3.22
CA LEU A 28 -7.37 -5.74 -2.18
C LEU A 28 -7.99 -5.16 -0.91
N VAL A 29 -8.86 -4.17 -1.02
CA VAL A 29 -9.60 -3.61 0.13
C VAL A 29 -10.44 -4.69 0.79
N GLY A 30 -11.22 -5.44 0.02
CA GLY A 30 -12.09 -6.51 0.52
C GLY A 30 -11.33 -7.62 1.23
N ILE A 31 -10.19 -8.07 0.68
CA ILE A 31 -9.35 -9.10 1.31
C ILE A 31 -8.79 -8.59 2.67
N ASN A 32 -8.27 -7.37 2.72
CA ASN A 32 -7.74 -6.80 3.96
C ASN A 32 -8.82 -6.67 5.05
N VAL A 33 -10.00 -6.18 4.68
CA VAL A 33 -11.15 -6.09 5.60
C VAL A 33 -11.56 -7.49 6.06
N LEU A 34 -11.71 -8.45 5.15
CA LEU A 34 -12.11 -9.81 5.48
C LEU A 34 -11.12 -10.48 6.43
N VAL A 35 -9.81 -10.41 6.14
CA VAL A 35 -8.75 -10.97 7.00
C VAL A 35 -8.84 -10.36 8.40
N HIS A 36 -9.00 -9.04 8.51
CA HIS A 36 -9.10 -8.37 9.81
C HIS A 36 -10.35 -8.79 10.60
N LEU A 37 -11.51 -8.86 9.93
CA LEU A 37 -12.75 -9.29 10.57
C LEU A 37 -12.67 -10.76 11.03
N VAL A 38 -12.11 -11.65 10.22
CA VAL A 38 -11.89 -13.04 10.60
C VAL A 38 -10.99 -13.14 11.84
N ARG A 39 -9.88 -12.40 11.85
CA ARG A 39 -8.95 -12.38 12.98
C ARG A 39 -9.61 -11.90 14.28
N VAL A 40 -10.34 -10.79 14.21
CA VAL A 40 -10.91 -10.16 15.41
C VAL A 40 -12.15 -10.87 15.95
N PHE A 41 -12.99 -11.42 15.08
CA PHE A 41 -14.29 -11.95 15.48
C PHE A 41 -14.41 -13.48 15.46
N LEU A 42 -13.55 -14.18 14.70
CA LEU A 42 -13.69 -15.63 14.51
C LEU A 42 -12.51 -16.42 15.07
N LEU A 43 -11.32 -15.83 15.20
CA LEU A 43 -10.17 -16.54 15.75
C LEU A 43 -10.10 -16.40 17.28
N PRO A 44 -9.92 -17.52 18.02
CA PRO A 44 -9.47 -17.46 19.40
C PRO A 44 -8.12 -16.74 19.50
N GLU A 45 -7.87 -16.06 20.63
CA GLU A 45 -6.68 -15.22 20.84
C GLU A 45 -5.37 -15.95 20.54
N HIS A 46 -5.23 -17.20 20.97
CA HIS A 46 -4.01 -17.98 20.75
C HIS A 46 -3.76 -18.26 19.24
N LEU A 47 -4.81 -18.52 18.46
CA LEU A 47 -4.69 -18.73 17.01
C LEU A 47 -4.42 -17.43 16.25
N ASP A 48 -4.93 -16.29 16.73
CA ASP A 48 -4.61 -14.98 16.16
C ASP A 48 -3.13 -14.64 16.38
N TRP A 49 -2.60 -14.89 17.58
CA TRP A 49 -1.16 -14.71 17.85
C TRP A 49 -0.29 -15.66 17.02
N GLU A 50 -0.68 -16.91 16.83
CA GLU A 50 0.02 -17.87 15.97
C GLU A 50 0.02 -17.42 14.50
N LEU A 51 -1.12 -16.92 14.01
CA LEU A 51 -1.25 -16.34 12.68
C LEU A 51 -0.35 -15.12 12.50
N ILE A 52 -0.34 -14.19 13.45
CA ILE A 52 0.55 -13.03 13.43
C ILE A 52 2.01 -13.48 13.42
N ALA A 53 2.37 -14.40 14.32
CA ALA A 53 3.74 -14.92 14.39
C ALA A 53 4.20 -15.60 13.10
N THR A 54 3.27 -16.20 12.33
CA THR A 54 3.57 -16.89 11.08
C THR A 54 3.58 -15.96 9.88
N ALA A 55 2.60 -15.04 9.79
CA ALA A 55 2.32 -14.26 8.59
C ALA A 55 2.85 -12.82 8.63
N ALA A 56 3.27 -12.30 9.80
CA ALA A 56 3.92 -11.00 9.92
C ALA A 56 5.43 -11.10 9.67
N VAL A 57 6.04 -9.99 9.25
CA VAL A 57 7.51 -9.89 9.15
C VAL A 57 8.09 -9.61 10.55
N ILE A 58 8.87 -10.53 11.06
CA ILE A 58 9.64 -10.38 12.32
C ILE A 58 11.11 -10.32 11.95
N PRO A 59 11.79 -9.16 11.99
CA PRO A 59 13.15 -9.00 11.51
C PRO A 59 14.15 -10.00 12.14
N ALA A 60 14.10 -10.21 13.45
CA ALA A 60 15.00 -11.13 14.15
C ALA A 60 14.94 -12.58 13.63
N ARG A 61 13.82 -12.99 13.01
CA ARG A 61 13.70 -14.32 12.40
C ARG A 61 14.70 -14.53 11.26
N TYR A 62 15.01 -13.46 10.52
CA TYR A 62 15.96 -13.52 9.39
C TYR A 62 17.42 -13.47 9.84
N SER A 63 17.69 -12.92 11.02
CA SER A 63 19.06 -12.72 11.54
C SER A 63 19.51 -13.81 12.52
N TYR A 64 18.60 -14.28 13.39
CA TYR A 64 18.91 -15.20 14.51
C TYR A 64 18.04 -16.45 14.53
N GLY A 65 17.05 -16.56 13.66
CA GLY A 65 16.14 -17.71 13.59
C GLY A 65 16.73 -18.89 12.82
N PRO A 66 15.93 -19.95 12.62
CA PRO A 66 16.35 -21.15 11.87
C PRO A 66 16.64 -20.86 10.39
N GLY A 67 16.65 -19.60 10.00
CA GLY A 67 16.87 -19.16 8.64
C GLY A 67 15.58 -19.06 7.83
N PHE A 68 15.64 -19.44 6.57
CA PHE A 68 14.54 -19.32 5.62
C PHE A 68 13.56 -20.51 5.72
N ASP A 69 12.81 -20.57 6.83
CA ASP A 69 11.64 -21.46 6.92
C ASP A 69 10.48 -20.93 6.03
N LEU A 70 9.46 -21.76 5.79
CA LEU A 70 8.32 -21.38 4.94
C LEU A 70 7.61 -20.11 5.43
N PRO A 71 7.32 -19.93 6.74
CA PRO A 71 6.80 -18.66 7.26
C PRO A 71 7.66 -17.46 6.90
N SER A 72 8.97 -17.52 7.08
CA SER A 72 9.89 -16.42 6.75
C SER A 72 9.87 -16.05 5.26
N LEU A 73 9.75 -17.06 4.38
CA LEU A 73 9.68 -16.83 2.93
C LEU A 73 8.38 -16.17 2.48
N ILE A 74 7.24 -16.49 3.10
CA ILE A 74 5.94 -15.96 2.71
C ILE A 74 5.58 -14.68 3.46
N ALA A 75 6.12 -14.44 4.64
CA ALA A 75 5.81 -13.28 5.48
C ALA A 75 5.97 -11.92 4.75
N PRO A 76 6.99 -11.69 3.88
CA PRO A 76 7.09 -10.45 3.12
C PRO A 76 5.91 -10.18 2.16
N LEU A 77 5.12 -11.20 1.87
CA LEU A 77 3.91 -11.09 1.07
C LEU A 77 2.66 -10.95 1.95
N THR A 78 2.56 -11.77 3.00
CA THR A 78 1.34 -11.91 3.81
C THR A 78 1.15 -10.81 4.84
N PHE A 79 2.24 -10.22 5.38
CA PHE A 79 2.16 -9.14 6.37
C PHE A 79 1.32 -7.95 5.91
N GLN A 80 1.26 -7.72 4.59
CA GLN A 80 0.54 -6.61 3.96
C GLN A 80 -0.98 -6.72 4.11
N PHE A 81 -1.49 -7.88 4.54
CA PHE A 81 -2.91 -8.13 4.74
C PHE A 81 -3.30 -8.17 6.22
N LEU A 82 -2.35 -8.03 7.14
CA LEU A 82 -2.59 -8.00 8.57
C LEU A 82 -2.66 -6.55 9.08
N HIS A 83 -3.51 -6.27 10.06
CA HIS A 83 -3.63 -4.93 10.67
C HIS A 83 -3.74 -5.05 12.19
N GLY A 84 -3.10 -4.14 12.92
CA GLY A 84 -3.06 -4.14 14.39
C GLY A 84 -4.38 -3.71 15.04
N GLY A 85 -5.24 -2.95 14.31
CA GLY A 85 -6.51 -2.49 14.85
C GLY A 85 -7.38 -1.81 13.78
N PHE A 86 -8.63 -1.50 14.14
CA PHE A 86 -9.61 -0.92 13.20
C PHE A 86 -9.21 0.43 12.63
N LEU A 87 -8.59 1.32 13.44
CA LEU A 87 -8.14 2.61 12.94
C LEU A 87 -7.00 2.43 11.91
N HIS A 88 -6.04 1.53 12.20
CA HIS A 88 -4.97 1.17 11.28
C HIS A 88 -5.53 0.63 9.95
N LEU A 89 -6.47 -0.31 10.02
CA LEU A 89 -7.16 -0.82 8.85
C LEU A 89 -7.87 0.29 8.07
N LEU A 90 -8.68 1.12 8.74
CA LEU A 90 -9.47 2.17 8.11
C LEU A 90 -8.59 3.15 7.32
N LEU A 91 -7.51 3.63 7.93
CA LEU A 91 -6.57 4.56 7.29
C LEU A 91 -5.90 3.91 6.08
N ASN A 92 -5.42 2.67 6.22
CA ASN A 92 -4.83 1.94 5.10
C ASN A 92 -5.84 1.73 3.95
N MET A 93 -7.06 1.31 4.25
CA MET A 93 -8.08 1.09 3.21
C MET A 93 -8.51 2.36 2.51
N ALA A 94 -8.61 3.48 3.23
CA ALA A 94 -8.91 4.78 2.62
C ALA A 94 -7.80 5.20 1.63
N LEU A 95 -6.54 5.06 2.03
CA LEU A 95 -5.40 5.42 1.18
C LEU A 95 -5.23 4.43 0.00
N LEU A 96 -5.43 3.13 0.24
CA LEU A 96 -5.41 2.10 -0.80
C LEU A 96 -6.52 2.37 -1.84
N ALA A 97 -7.72 2.69 -1.40
CA ALA A 97 -8.82 3.04 -2.29
C ALA A 97 -8.52 4.28 -3.13
N ALA A 98 -7.95 5.33 -2.52
CA ALA A 98 -7.64 6.57 -3.21
C ALA A 98 -6.51 6.41 -4.23
N TRP A 99 -5.37 5.87 -3.82
CA TRP A 99 -4.16 5.81 -4.65
C TRP A 99 -4.13 4.58 -5.54
N GLY A 100 -4.57 3.43 -5.02
CA GLY A 100 -4.67 2.19 -5.80
C GLY A 100 -5.59 2.35 -7.00
N ALA A 101 -6.74 2.98 -6.83
CA ALA A 101 -7.68 3.24 -7.93
C ALA A 101 -7.06 4.12 -9.04
N GLY A 102 -6.29 5.14 -8.68
CA GLY A 102 -5.58 5.98 -9.64
C GLY A 102 -4.54 5.20 -10.43
N VAL A 103 -3.71 4.42 -9.74
CA VAL A 103 -2.67 3.61 -10.34
C VAL A 103 -3.27 2.49 -11.20
N GLU A 104 -4.31 1.79 -10.72
CA GLU A 104 -4.98 0.72 -11.49
C GLU A 104 -5.54 1.24 -12.82
N ARG A 105 -6.18 2.41 -12.83
CA ARG A 105 -6.67 3.02 -14.08
C ARG A 105 -5.55 3.36 -15.06
N MET A 106 -4.35 3.65 -14.57
CA MET A 106 -3.20 4.00 -15.41
C MET A 106 -2.50 2.78 -15.99
N VAL A 107 -2.22 1.75 -15.17
CA VAL A 107 -1.34 0.62 -15.56
C VAL A 107 -2.08 -0.71 -15.71
N GLY A 108 -3.34 -0.77 -15.31
CA GLY A 108 -4.19 -1.97 -15.30
C GLY A 108 -4.07 -2.80 -14.00
N PRO A 109 -5.03 -3.74 -13.78
CA PRO A 109 -5.21 -4.43 -12.51
C PRO A 109 -3.99 -5.27 -12.09
N LEU A 110 -3.48 -6.14 -12.97
CA LEU A 110 -2.38 -7.05 -12.62
C LEU A 110 -1.07 -6.31 -12.32
N ARG A 111 -0.77 -5.24 -13.09
CA ARG A 111 0.43 -4.43 -12.85
C ARG A 111 0.34 -3.64 -11.55
N MET A 112 -0.84 -3.12 -11.23
CA MET A 112 -1.07 -2.40 -9.97
C MET A 112 -0.91 -3.34 -8.77
N VAL A 113 -1.52 -4.53 -8.79
CA VAL A 113 -1.38 -5.52 -7.71
C VAL A 113 0.07 -5.96 -7.55
N GLY A 114 0.75 -6.35 -8.64
CA GLY A 114 2.16 -6.72 -8.60
C GLY A 114 3.05 -5.60 -8.06
N PHE A 115 2.81 -4.37 -8.49
CA PHE A 115 3.53 -3.19 -8.02
C PHE A 115 3.32 -2.96 -6.51
N TYR A 116 2.08 -3.02 -6.03
CA TYR A 116 1.73 -2.90 -4.61
C TYR A 116 2.46 -3.96 -3.76
N LEU A 117 2.39 -5.23 -4.18
CA LEU A 117 3.03 -6.32 -3.45
C LEU A 117 4.56 -6.18 -3.42
N VAL A 118 5.17 -5.88 -4.57
CA VAL A 118 6.64 -5.72 -4.68
C VAL A 118 7.13 -4.53 -3.87
N THR A 119 6.46 -3.38 -3.93
CA THR A 119 6.86 -2.21 -3.13
C THR A 119 6.67 -2.46 -1.63
N GLY A 120 5.65 -3.21 -1.23
CA GLY A 120 5.49 -3.69 0.14
C GLY A 120 6.65 -4.58 0.59
N MET A 121 7.06 -5.55 -0.24
CA MET A 121 8.23 -6.41 0.05
C MET A 121 9.53 -5.61 0.15
N LEU A 122 9.74 -4.60 -0.71
CA LEU A 122 10.91 -3.71 -0.62
C LEU A 122 10.90 -2.90 0.68
N GLY A 123 9.71 -2.47 1.13
CA GLY A 123 9.55 -1.85 2.44
C GLY A 123 9.90 -2.80 3.59
N ALA A 124 9.44 -4.04 3.53
CA ALA A 124 9.78 -5.07 4.51
C ALA A 124 11.29 -5.34 4.54
N LEU A 125 11.91 -5.48 3.38
CA LEU A 125 13.36 -5.65 3.26
C LEU A 125 14.12 -4.49 3.90
N ALA A 126 13.74 -3.25 3.60
CA ALA A 126 14.36 -2.06 4.21
C ALA A 126 14.25 -2.09 5.74
N HIS A 127 13.09 -2.49 6.28
CA HIS A 127 12.87 -2.58 7.71
C HIS A 127 13.73 -3.66 8.37
N VAL A 128 13.81 -4.85 7.77
CA VAL A 128 14.66 -5.97 8.25
C VAL A 128 16.13 -5.56 8.25
N LEU A 129 16.61 -4.87 7.22
CA LEU A 129 18.01 -4.45 7.12
C LEU A 129 18.39 -3.37 8.15
N ILE A 130 17.47 -2.49 8.52
CA ILE A 130 17.74 -1.41 9.50
C ILE A 130 17.54 -1.88 10.94
N TYR A 131 16.59 -2.79 11.18
CA TYR A 131 16.27 -3.31 12.51
C TYR A 131 16.39 -4.83 12.59
N PRO A 132 17.56 -5.43 12.26
CA PRO A 132 17.69 -6.89 12.12
C PRO A 132 17.39 -7.67 13.40
N GLU A 133 17.50 -7.03 14.57
CA GLU A 133 17.28 -7.65 15.88
C GLU A 133 15.85 -7.48 16.42
N SER A 134 15.00 -6.74 15.72
CA SER A 134 13.64 -6.45 16.19
C SER A 134 12.79 -7.72 16.24
N MET A 135 12.23 -7.97 17.43
CA MET A 135 11.25 -9.05 17.68
C MET A 135 9.81 -8.56 17.45
N VAL A 136 9.60 -7.27 17.16
CA VAL A 136 8.28 -6.71 16.97
C VAL A 136 7.74 -7.12 15.59
N PRO A 137 6.56 -7.77 15.53
CA PRO A 137 5.94 -8.13 14.27
C PRO A 137 5.56 -6.89 13.47
N MET A 138 6.08 -6.77 12.25
CA MET A 138 5.66 -5.75 11.30
C MET A 138 4.47 -6.27 10.49
N LEU A 139 3.40 -5.48 10.43
CA LEU A 139 2.16 -5.79 9.73
C LEU A 139 1.50 -4.53 9.18
N GLY A 140 0.77 -4.66 8.09
CA GLY A 140 0.03 -3.56 7.47
C GLY A 140 0.31 -3.38 5.97
N ALA A 141 -0.70 -2.89 5.27
CA ALA A 141 -0.66 -2.56 3.83
C ALA A 141 0.23 -1.34 3.50
N SER A 142 0.63 -0.58 4.50
CA SER A 142 1.15 0.79 4.39
C SER A 142 2.44 0.91 3.59
N ALA A 143 3.32 -0.10 3.61
CA ALA A 143 4.54 -0.11 2.80
C ALA A 143 4.21 -0.17 1.28
N GLY A 144 3.29 -1.04 0.88
CA GLY A 144 2.80 -1.10 -0.50
C GLY A 144 2.03 0.17 -0.91
N ILE A 145 1.22 0.71 0.02
CA ILE A 145 0.50 1.99 -0.16
C ILE A 145 1.48 3.16 -0.35
N SER A 146 2.62 3.15 0.35
CA SER A 146 3.70 4.15 0.15
C SER A 146 4.26 4.10 -1.27
N GLY A 147 4.39 2.89 -1.84
CA GLY A 147 4.75 2.71 -3.24
C GLY A 147 3.70 3.26 -4.20
N LEU A 148 2.40 3.01 -3.93
CA LEU A 148 1.30 3.60 -4.70
C LEU A 148 1.28 5.12 -4.63
N PHE A 149 1.59 5.70 -3.47
CA PHE A 149 1.71 7.16 -3.33
C PHE A 149 2.85 7.71 -4.19
N ALA A 150 4.01 7.08 -4.20
CA ALA A 150 5.11 7.46 -5.09
C ALA A 150 4.69 7.44 -6.57
N ALA A 151 3.93 6.42 -6.98
CA ALA A 151 3.36 6.34 -8.33
C ALA A 151 2.42 7.51 -8.63
N VAL A 152 1.54 7.86 -7.69
CA VAL A 152 0.63 9.02 -7.82
C VAL A 152 1.43 10.33 -8.00
N LEU A 153 2.50 10.53 -7.23
CA LEU A 153 3.36 11.72 -7.39
C LEU A 153 4.01 11.79 -8.78
N ILE A 154 4.48 10.65 -9.31
CA ILE A 154 5.03 10.58 -10.68
C ILE A 154 3.95 10.90 -11.71
N MET A 155 2.71 10.38 -11.53
CA MET A 155 1.58 10.67 -12.41
C MET A 155 1.21 12.16 -12.38
N MET A 156 1.16 12.77 -11.20
CA MET A 156 0.91 14.21 -11.03
C MET A 156 1.96 15.05 -11.75
N ARG A 157 3.25 14.71 -11.61
CA ARG A 157 4.35 15.41 -12.30
C ARG A 157 4.24 15.31 -13.83
N ARG A 158 3.73 14.20 -14.36
CA ARG A 158 3.56 13.98 -15.80
C ARG A 158 2.31 14.65 -16.38
N SER A 159 1.29 14.86 -15.57
CA SER A 159 0.10 15.57 -16.01
C SER A 159 0.46 17.05 -16.19
N ARG A 160 0.10 17.65 -17.36
CA ARG A 160 0.33 19.09 -17.62
C ARG A 160 -0.38 20.03 -16.64
N ALA A 161 -1.28 19.49 -15.81
CA ALA A 161 -1.97 20.23 -14.75
C ALA A 161 -1.08 20.48 -13.51
N GLY A 162 0.05 19.75 -13.36
CA GLY A 162 0.98 19.90 -12.25
C GLY A 162 2.14 20.84 -12.59
N THR A 163 1.95 22.15 -12.48
CA THR A 163 3.06 23.14 -12.60
C THR A 163 3.89 23.25 -11.35
N GLY A 164 3.49 22.60 -10.26
CA GLY A 164 4.15 22.63 -8.95
C GLY A 164 5.15 21.47 -8.73
N SER A 165 6.09 21.69 -7.83
CA SER A 165 7.00 20.65 -7.34
C SER A 165 6.22 19.60 -6.53
N ILE A 166 6.49 18.30 -6.76
CA ILE A 166 5.95 17.19 -5.95
C ILE A 166 6.71 17.02 -4.62
N MET A 167 7.84 17.74 -4.47
CA MET A 167 8.72 17.62 -3.32
C MET A 167 8.05 17.91 -1.98
N PRO A 168 7.21 18.96 -1.83
CA PRO A 168 6.52 19.21 -0.57
C PRO A 168 5.63 18.04 -0.14
N LEU A 169 4.91 17.40 -1.08
CA LEU A 169 4.05 16.24 -0.78
C LEU A 169 4.89 15.01 -0.40
N ALA A 170 6.01 14.78 -1.09
CA ALA A 170 6.92 13.70 -0.75
C ALA A 170 7.54 13.89 0.65
N LEU A 171 8.00 15.11 0.95
CA LEU A 171 8.56 15.45 2.26
C LEU A 171 7.52 15.35 3.37
N LEU A 172 6.30 15.81 3.12
CA LEU A 172 5.20 15.67 4.09
C LEU A 172 4.91 14.19 4.40
N TRP A 173 4.88 13.33 3.37
CA TRP A 173 4.70 11.88 3.55
C TRP A 173 5.81 11.26 4.39
N ILE A 174 7.08 11.55 4.05
CA ILE A 174 8.24 11.05 4.79
C ILE A 174 8.22 11.57 6.23
N ALA A 175 7.98 12.87 6.43
CA ALA A 175 7.90 13.46 7.76
C ALA A 175 6.79 12.80 8.61
N THR A 176 5.61 12.59 8.04
CA THR A 176 4.52 11.90 8.72
C THR A 176 4.90 10.48 9.11
N ALA A 177 5.54 9.72 8.21
CA ALA A 177 6.02 8.37 8.49
C ALA A 177 7.04 8.35 9.64
N VAL A 178 8.03 9.26 9.63
CA VAL A 178 9.05 9.36 10.69
C VAL A 178 8.42 9.78 12.02
N ILE A 179 7.56 10.79 12.00
CA ILE A 179 6.88 11.28 13.21
C ILE A 179 6.06 10.16 13.87
N THR A 180 5.22 9.47 13.10
CA THR A 180 4.41 8.36 13.63
C THR A 180 5.26 7.14 14.03
N GLY A 181 6.43 6.97 13.44
CA GLY A 181 7.38 5.93 13.83
C GLY A 181 8.07 6.20 15.17
N ILE A 182 8.37 7.47 15.47
CA ILE A 182 9.08 7.87 16.71
C ILE A 182 8.09 8.02 17.88
N TRP A 183 6.96 8.68 17.66
CA TRP A 183 6.00 9.03 18.73
C TRP A 183 4.76 8.14 18.76
N GLY A 184 4.64 7.19 17.83
CA GLY A 184 3.44 6.37 17.66
C GLY A 184 2.33 7.10 16.89
N THR A 185 1.31 6.34 16.53
CA THR A 185 0.13 6.86 15.84
C THR A 185 -0.75 7.62 16.84
N PRO A 186 -1.19 8.86 16.54
CA PRO A 186 -2.10 9.58 17.41
C PRO A 186 -3.37 8.76 17.72
N GLY A 187 -3.68 8.62 19.00
CA GLY A 187 -4.84 7.89 19.50
C GLY A 187 -4.63 6.40 19.79
N THR A 188 -3.61 5.74 19.23
CA THR A 188 -3.30 4.32 19.53
C THR A 188 -1.94 4.14 20.23
N GLY A 189 -1.02 5.09 20.07
CA GLY A 189 0.36 4.95 20.56
C GLY A 189 1.19 3.87 19.86
N GLU A 190 0.63 3.18 18.86
CA GLU A 190 1.32 2.12 18.14
C GLU A 190 2.49 2.68 17.33
N ALA A 191 3.68 2.12 17.53
CA ALA A 191 4.86 2.46 16.74
C ALA A 191 4.68 1.98 15.30
N VAL A 192 4.84 2.88 14.36
CA VAL A 192 4.76 2.57 12.92
C VAL A 192 6.13 2.16 12.41
N ALA A 193 6.18 1.14 11.57
CA ALA A 193 7.39 0.73 10.86
C ALA A 193 7.77 1.74 9.77
N TRP A 194 8.17 2.96 10.18
CA TRP A 194 8.43 4.10 9.29
C TRP A 194 9.48 3.82 8.21
N VAL A 195 10.48 2.99 8.53
CA VAL A 195 11.50 2.57 7.55
C VAL A 195 10.85 1.77 6.41
N ALA A 196 9.86 0.93 6.72
CA ALA A 196 9.13 0.20 5.69
C ALA A 196 8.35 1.15 4.75
N HIS A 197 7.79 2.23 5.27
CA HIS A 197 7.13 3.26 4.44
C HIS A 197 8.13 3.94 3.50
N ILE A 198 9.32 4.30 3.99
CA ILE A 198 10.37 4.89 3.16
C ILE A 198 10.84 3.89 2.11
N GLY A 199 11.10 2.63 2.50
CA GLY A 199 11.51 1.57 1.57
C GLY A 199 10.48 1.34 0.46
N GLY A 200 9.20 1.25 0.82
CA GLY A 200 8.10 1.12 -0.14
C GLY A 200 7.98 2.33 -1.07
N PHE A 201 8.11 3.54 -0.54
CA PHE A 201 8.08 4.78 -1.30
C PHE A 201 9.24 4.87 -2.30
N LEU A 202 10.47 4.61 -1.86
CA LEU A 202 11.65 4.61 -2.73
C LEU A 202 11.57 3.52 -3.81
N GLY A 203 11.10 2.32 -3.43
CA GLY A 203 10.79 1.26 -4.37
C GLY A 203 9.77 1.69 -5.42
N GLY A 204 8.74 2.41 -4.99
CA GLY A 204 7.71 2.98 -5.88
C GLY A 204 8.30 4.01 -6.86
N LEU A 205 9.13 4.93 -6.39
CA LEU A 205 9.81 5.89 -7.26
C LEU A 205 10.70 5.20 -8.30
N ALA A 206 11.40 4.14 -7.91
CA ALA A 206 12.31 3.41 -8.78
C ALA A 206 11.57 2.55 -9.81
N LEU A 207 10.51 1.86 -9.42
CA LEU A 207 9.86 0.84 -10.27
C LEU A 207 8.73 1.39 -11.15
N PHE A 208 7.97 2.39 -10.69
CA PHE A 208 6.78 2.85 -11.40
C PHE A 208 7.06 3.38 -12.82
N PRO A 209 8.19 4.08 -13.11
CA PRO A 209 8.51 4.53 -14.46
C PRO A 209 8.52 3.41 -15.52
N PHE A 210 8.88 2.18 -15.12
CA PHE A 210 8.91 1.02 -16.03
C PHE A 210 7.52 0.44 -16.33
N LEU A 211 6.52 0.76 -15.53
CA LEU A 211 5.13 0.33 -15.72
C LEU A 211 4.33 1.28 -16.60
N LEU A 212 4.83 2.48 -16.82
CA LEU A 212 4.13 3.50 -17.59
C LEU A 212 4.05 3.13 -19.07
N PRO A 213 2.90 3.40 -19.72
CA PRO A 213 2.78 3.24 -21.16
C PRO A 213 3.88 4.05 -21.87
N ARG A 214 4.54 3.41 -22.84
CA ARG A 214 5.49 4.11 -23.70
C ARG A 214 4.73 5.16 -24.52
N PRO A 215 5.28 6.38 -24.71
CA PRO A 215 4.68 7.35 -25.63
C PRO A 215 4.58 6.71 -27.00
N ARG A 216 3.41 6.76 -27.63
CA ARG A 216 3.28 6.39 -29.04
C ARG A 216 4.19 7.34 -29.81
N ARG A 217 5.23 6.78 -30.45
CA ARG A 217 5.98 7.54 -31.46
C ARG A 217 5.00 7.78 -32.60
N GLY A 218 4.52 9.02 -32.72
CA GLY A 218 3.78 9.51 -33.89
C GLY A 218 4.71 9.64 -35.07
#